data_a864b9cbbbe105cfc5d2e2c932e6843d
#
_entry.id   a864b9cbbbe105cfc5d2e2c932e6843d
#
_cell.length_a   1.000
_cell.length_b   1.000
_cell.length_c   1.000
_cell.angle_alpha   90.00
_cell.angle_beta   90.00
_cell.angle_gamma   90.00
#
_symmetry.space_group_name_H-M   'P 1'
#
loop_
_entity.id
_entity.type
_entity.pdbx_description
1 polymer ?
#
loop_
_entity_poly.entity_id
_entity_poly.type
_entity_poly.pdbx_seq_one_letter_code
_entity_poly.pdbx_strand_id
1 'polypeptide(L)'
;MPIESFFQGKGINRIAHEAYRCGKNMDEKQMYIDGQWCASSDNSTHQVLNPATGETIATTPKATIDDVNRCVAASKAAFADRSWSAMDPAERGRVLNRMAQATYANAKALAAIESSNNGKTFREALSEIRYGAWTFEYFAGLTDKIEGSTIPVPGNRLNYTLRQPVGVTAHIIPWNFPLQLALRSIAPALAAGCTVIAKPASWTPLSLIAWLEAMHEAEVGLPENVVQVITGSGGLIGDALAGHADIGGIVLTGGVPTGQAVMAKASEQLTPVTLELGGKGANVVFPDANLKYCAKAICFGIFMNAGQMCWAGSRLIVHEDVHDELVDAVVAEVAKWKIGPGMSEGVRIGSLVHTDHRADILRMLEEGLKQGGTVVTGGAAVEGEGAFMQPTVVTDVDSTNLLFQEELFGPVLTVTKFAEEAEALALANDTPFGLLNGIWTNDLSRAHRLARDVQSGMVSINEFPITFPQTAFTGWKQSGIGIEQSQDALRFYTRVKNVNVKL
;
A
#
# COMPACT_ATOMS: atom_id res chain seq x y z
N MET A 1 -16.95 -7.70 -11.39
CA MET A 1 -16.98 -9.18 -11.33
C MET A 1 -17.06 -9.58 -9.87
N PRO A 2 -17.84 -10.59 -9.46
CA PRO A 2 -17.92 -11.00 -8.07
C PRO A 2 -16.53 -11.44 -7.58
N ILE A 3 -16.17 -11.07 -6.35
CA ILE A 3 -14.90 -11.40 -5.68
C ILE A 3 -14.58 -12.91 -5.76
N GLU A 4 -15.59 -13.77 -5.82
CA GLU A 4 -15.42 -15.23 -5.91
C GLU A 4 -14.83 -15.74 -7.25
N SER A 5 -14.95 -15.01 -8.35
CA SER A 5 -14.43 -15.44 -9.67
C SER A 5 -12.91 -15.33 -9.81
N PHE A 6 -12.24 -14.57 -8.95
CA PHE A 6 -10.78 -14.47 -8.91
C PHE A 6 -10.08 -15.68 -8.27
N PHE A 7 -10.81 -16.64 -7.73
CA PHE A 7 -10.31 -17.54 -6.69
C PHE A 7 -10.38 -19.06 -7.01
N GLN A 8 -10.58 -19.50 -8.24
CA GLN A 8 -10.59 -20.92 -8.57
C GLN A 8 -9.30 -21.38 -9.29
N GLY A 9 -8.51 -22.23 -8.62
CA GLY A 9 -7.33 -22.90 -9.22
C GLY A 9 -6.80 -24.06 -8.39
N LYS A 10 -6.99 -25.30 -8.87
CA LYS A 10 -6.34 -26.51 -8.33
C LYS A 10 -4.90 -26.58 -8.88
N GLY A 11 -3.88 -26.72 -8.03
CA GLY A 11 -2.51 -26.99 -8.45
C GLY A 11 -1.41 -26.14 -7.80
N ILE A 12 -1.70 -25.46 -6.70
CA ILE A 12 -0.80 -24.47 -6.05
C ILE A 12 0.52 -25.10 -5.56
N ASN A 13 0.51 -26.31 -5.01
CA ASN A 13 1.69 -26.91 -4.37
C ASN A 13 2.84 -27.26 -5.32
N ARG A 14 2.56 -27.66 -6.56
CA ARG A 14 3.62 -28.00 -7.51
C ARG A 14 4.30 -26.75 -8.07
N ILE A 15 3.52 -25.72 -8.36
CA ILE A 15 3.99 -24.45 -8.93
C ILE A 15 4.75 -23.64 -7.88
N ALA A 16 4.28 -23.61 -6.63
CA ALA A 16 4.98 -22.97 -5.52
C ALA A 16 6.34 -23.62 -5.24
N HIS A 17 6.43 -24.95 -5.31
CA HIS A 17 7.68 -25.70 -5.13
C HIS A 17 8.65 -25.53 -6.34
N GLU A 18 8.12 -25.38 -7.55
CA GLU A 18 8.92 -25.11 -8.76
C GLU A 18 9.39 -23.64 -8.79
N ALA A 19 8.54 -22.67 -8.41
CA ALA A 19 8.93 -21.26 -8.26
C ALA A 19 9.95 -21.04 -7.13
N TYR A 20 9.82 -21.76 -6.01
CA TYR A 20 10.80 -21.78 -4.93
C TYR A 20 12.13 -22.41 -5.38
N ARG A 21 12.12 -23.38 -6.30
CA ARG A 21 13.35 -23.97 -6.89
C ARG A 21 13.95 -23.11 -8.02
N CYS A 22 13.16 -22.30 -8.72
CA CYS A 22 13.68 -21.30 -9.68
C CYS A 22 14.41 -20.14 -9.00
N GLY A 23 14.16 -19.88 -7.70
CA GLY A 23 14.85 -18.90 -6.89
C GLY A 23 16.27 -19.36 -6.46
N LYS A 24 17.04 -19.90 -7.37
CA LYS A 24 18.43 -20.33 -7.13
C LYS A 24 19.38 -19.14 -6.93
N ASN A 25 19.17 -18.22 -6.05
CA ASN A 25 20.11 -17.24 -5.49
C ASN A 25 19.36 -16.20 -4.66
N MET A 26 18.44 -16.65 -3.77
CA MET A 26 17.86 -15.73 -2.77
C MET A 26 18.84 -15.37 -1.65
N ASP A 27 19.95 -16.06 -1.54
CA ASP A 27 20.87 -15.93 -0.40
C ASP A 27 21.59 -14.57 -0.34
N GLU A 28 21.84 -13.92 -1.49
CA GLU A 28 22.48 -12.61 -1.54
C GLU A 28 21.85 -11.75 -2.63
N LYS A 29 21.09 -10.71 -2.25
CA LYS A 29 20.48 -9.76 -3.17
C LYS A 29 21.29 -8.47 -3.21
N GLN A 30 21.19 -7.74 -4.31
CA GLN A 30 21.91 -6.50 -4.56
C GLN A 30 20.96 -5.32 -4.74
N MET A 31 21.46 -4.11 -4.56
CA MET A 31 20.81 -2.87 -4.99
C MET A 31 21.06 -2.65 -6.48
N TYR A 32 20.16 -1.93 -7.13
CA TYR A 32 20.40 -1.44 -8.50
C TYR A 32 20.65 0.06 -8.48
N ILE A 33 21.89 0.45 -8.66
CA ILE A 33 22.36 1.85 -8.61
C ILE A 33 23.33 2.09 -9.77
N ASP A 34 23.13 3.18 -10.50
CA ASP A 34 24.00 3.63 -11.59
C ASP A 34 24.23 2.56 -12.67
N GLY A 35 23.12 1.93 -13.12
CA GLY A 35 23.13 0.92 -14.16
C GLY A 35 23.66 -0.44 -13.72
N GLN A 36 23.96 -0.66 -12.43
CA GLN A 36 24.61 -1.87 -11.94
C GLN A 36 23.92 -2.45 -10.70
N TRP A 37 23.86 -3.77 -10.66
CA TRP A 37 23.57 -4.50 -9.43
C TRP A 37 24.83 -4.47 -8.54
N CYS A 38 24.69 -3.97 -7.31
CA CYS A 38 25.85 -3.73 -6.42
C CYS A 38 25.54 -3.97 -4.94
N ALA A 39 26.59 -4.26 -4.18
CA ALA A 39 26.59 -4.22 -2.72
C ALA A 39 26.56 -2.76 -2.21
N SER A 40 26.44 -2.57 -0.89
CA SER A 40 26.69 -1.26 -0.27
C SER A 40 28.15 -0.87 -0.33
N SER A 41 28.45 0.42 -0.31
CA SER A 41 29.83 0.93 -0.40
C SER A 41 30.73 0.48 0.76
N ASP A 42 30.14 0.12 1.90
CA ASP A 42 30.83 -0.42 3.08
C ASP A 42 30.68 -1.94 3.24
N ASN A 43 30.06 -2.63 2.27
CA ASN A 43 29.74 -4.06 2.29
C ASN A 43 28.85 -4.49 3.46
N SER A 44 28.16 -3.58 4.13
CA SER A 44 27.23 -3.94 5.20
C SER A 44 25.93 -4.55 4.63
N THR A 45 25.41 -5.55 5.34
CA THR A 45 24.21 -6.29 4.92
C THR A 45 23.16 -6.37 6.01
N HIS A 46 21.93 -6.67 5.61
CA HIS A 46 20.77 -6.93 6.47
C HIS A 46 20.21 -8.31 6.16
N GLN A 47 19.91 -9.09 7.22
CA GLN A 47 19.22 -10.37 7.06
C GLN A 47 17.73 -10.15 6.84
N VAL A 48 17.18 -10.84 5.87
CA VAL A 48 15.74 -10.86 5.55
C VAL A 48 15.18 -12.19 6.02
N LEU A 49 14.12 -12.12 6.83
CA LEU A 49 13.54 -13.30 7.46
C LEU A 49 12.25 -13.73 6.75
N ASN A 50 11.94 -15.02 6.86
CA ASN A 50 10.60 -15.54 6.66
C ASN A 50 9.85 -15.43 8.01
N PRO A 51 8.82 -14.58 8.14
CA PRO A 51 8.15 -14.37 9.42
C PRO A 51 7.31 -15.58 9.88
N ALA A 52 7.02 -16.53 8.99
CA ALA A 52 6.31 -17.76 9.32
C ALA A 52 7.20 -18.81 10.00
N THR A 53 8.53 -18.77 9.79
CA THR A 53 9.49 -19.75 10.33
C THR A 53 10.60 -19.11 11.15
N GLY A 54 10.81 -17.80 11.06
CA GLY A 54 11.95 -17.10 11.66
C GLY A 54 13.29 -17.33 10.95
N GLU A 55 13.33 -18.13 9.89
CA GLU A 55 14.55 -18.43 9.14
C GLU A 55 15.00 -17.26 8.27
N THR A 56 16.31 -17.07 8.15
CA THR A 56 16.87 -16.13 7.16
C THR A 56 16.71 -16.73 5.76
N ILE A 57 16.06 -15.97 4.86
CA ILE A 57 15.80 -16.38 3.47
C ILE A 57 16.66 -15.62 2.47
N ALA A 58 17.25 -14.50 2.86
CA ALA A 58 18.17 -13.72 2.03
C ALA A 58 18.95 -12.72 2.87
N THR A 59 19.98 -12.13 2.26
CA THR A 59 20.62 -10.90 2.74
C THR A 59 20.49 -9.80 1.69
N THR A 60 20.38 -8.55 2.14
CA THR A 60 20.36 -7.36 1.27
C THR A 60 21.37 -6.33 1.76
N PRO A 61 21.94 -5.51 0.86
CA PRO A 61 22.84 -4.43 1.27
C PRO A 61 22.16 -3.43 2.20
N LYS A 62 22.94 -2.85 3.11
CA LYS A 62 22.59 -1.65 3.87
C LYS A 62 23.28 -0.46 3.22
N ALA A 63 22.57 0.27 2.37
CA ALA A 63 23.12 1.46 1.72
C ALA A 63 23.66 2.48 2.73
N THR A 64 24.68 3.18 2.32
CA THR A 64 25.27 4.33 3.01
C THR A 64 24.75 5.65 2.44
N ILE A 65 25.13 6.77 3.03
CA ILE A 65 24.83 8.11 2.45
C ILE A 65 25.52 8.30 1.09
N ASP A 66 26.70 7.73 0.89
CA ASP A 66 27.42 7.81 -0.40
C ASP A 66 26.66 7.03 -1.48
N ASP A 67 26.05 5.88 -1.13
CA ASP A 67 25.18 5.15 -2.06
C ASP A 67 23.92 5.94 -2.44
N VAL A 68 23.31 6.67 -1.48
CA VAL A 68 22.18 7.59 -1.76
C VAL A 68 22.63 8.68 -2.74
N ASN A 69 23.74 9.34 -2.47
CA ASN A 69 24.24 10.42 -3.33
C ASN A 69 24.54 9.94 -4.74
N ARG A 70 25.15 8.75 -4.88
CA ARG A 70 25.42 8.10 -6.17
C ARG A 70 24.11 7.76 -6.91
N CYS A 71 23.14 7.19 -6.20
CA CYS A 71 21.83 6.84 -6.74
C CYS A 71 21.07 8.08 -7.24
N VAL A 72 21.05 9.16 -6.46
CA VAL A 72 20.40 10.42 -6.86
C VAL A 72 21.12 11.06 -8.04
N ALA A 73 22.45 11.07 -8.04
CA ALA A 73 23.23 11.62 -9.16
C ALA A 73 22.96 10.88 -10.49
N ALA A 74 22.92 9.55 -10.46
CA ALA A 74 22.59 8.73 -11.62
C ALA A 74 21.15 8.96 -12.12
N SER A 75 20.15 9.01 -11.20
CA SER A 75 18.77 9.37 -11.57
C SER A 75 18.65 10.76 -12.18
N LYS A 76 19.39 11.74 -11.64
CA LYS A 76 19.42 13.11 -12.16
C LYS A 76 20.02 13.16 -13.56
N ALA A 77 21.10 12.42 -13.79
CA ALA A 77 21.74 12.31 -15.10
C ALA A 77 20.77 11.67 -16.13
N ALA A 78 20.10 10.58 -15.77
CA ALA A 78 19.11 9.92 -16.62
C ALA A 78 17.89 10.82 -16.93
N PHE A 79 17.47 11.66 -16.00
CA PHE A 79 16.43 12.66 -16.25
C PHE A 79 16.93 13.78 -17.21
N ALA A 80 18.16 14.24 -17.03
CA ALA A 80 18.76 15.32 -17.81
C ALA A 80 19.10 14.92 -19.25
N ASP A 81 19.46 13.67 -19.48
CA ASP A 81 19.74 13.12 -20.81
C ASP A 81 18.47 13.09 -21.71
N ARG A 82 17.28 13.11 -21.10
CA ARG A 82 15.97 13.22 -21.74
C ARG A 82 15.54 11.98 -22.54
N SER A 83 16.27 10.88 -22.51
CA SER A 83 15.88 9.62 -23.17
C SER A 83 14.52 9.10 -22.67
N TRP A 84 14.21 9.36 -21.39
CA TRP A 84 12.92 9.05 -20.76
C TRP A 84 11.99 10.26 -20.68
N SER A 85 12.46 11.38 -20.08
CA SER A 85 11.62 12.52 -19.76
C SER A 85 11.05 13.22 -21.01
N ALA A 86 11.75 13.14 -22.16
CA ALA A 86 11.30 13.66 -23.44
C ALA A 86 10.94 12.58 -24.47
N MET A 87 10.88 11.30 -24.05
CA MET A 87 10.35 10.22 -24.89
C MET A 87 8.93 10.55 -25.34
N ASP A 88 8.62 10.22 -26.60
CA ASP A 88 7.24 10.35 -27.11
C ASP A 88 6.24 9.70 -26.14
N PRO A 89 5.18 10.42 -25.72
CA PRO A 89 4.25 9.90 -24.73
C PRO A 89 3.63 8.55 -25.09
N ALA A 90 3.33 8.31 -26.38
CA ALA A 90 2.79 7.04 -26.82
C ALA A 90 3.83 5.91 -26.71
N GLU A 91 5.12 6.19 -26.99
CA GLU A 91 6.17 5.18 -26.80
C GLU A 91 6.41 4.89 -25.32
N ARG A 92 6.41 5.92 -24.46
CA ARG A 92 6.49 5.77 -23.02
C ARG A 92 5.32 4.88 -22.49
N GLY A 93 4.11 5.08 -23.03
CA GLY A 93 2.95 4.23 -22.74
C GLY A 93 3.17 2.77 -23.16
N ARG A 94 3.82 2.53 -24.32
CA ARG A 94 4.16 1.17 -24.74
C ARG A 94 5.17 0.49 -23.82
N VAL A 95 6.16 1.24 -23.30
CA VAL A 95 7.10 0.72 -22.29
C VAL A 95 6.36 0.30 -21.03
N LEU A 96 5.49 1.17 -20.48
CA LEU A 96 4.70 0.84 -19.29
C LEU A 96 3.82 -0.39 -19.53
N ASN A 97 3.23 -0.52 -20.72
CA ASN A 97 2.44 -1.70 -21.03
C ASN A 97 3.29 -2.99 -21.11
N ARG A 98 4.51 -2.93 -21.68
CA ARG A 98 5.46 -4.06 -21.63
C ARG A 98 5.83 -4.41 -20.18
N MET A 99 6.03 -3.42 -19.30
CA MET A 99 6.26 -3.64 -17.86
C MET A 99 5.07 -4.32 -17.20
N ALA A 100 3.83 -3.94 -17.52
CA ALA A 100 2.63 -4.63 -17.05
C ALA A 100 2.61 -6.09 -17.49
N GLN A 101 2.85 -6.39 -18.77
CA GLN A 101 2.86 -7.74 -19.30
C GLN A 101 3.97 -8.60 -18.68
N ALA A 102 5.18 -8.05 -18.49
CA ALA A 102 6.28 -8.72 -17.80
C ALA A 102 5.92 -9.00 -16.32
N THR A 103 5.22 -8.09 -15.66
CA THR A 103 4.73 -8.29 -14.28
C THR A 103 3.69 -9.42 -14.22
N TYR A 104 2.72 -9.48 -15.15
CA TYR A 104 1.75 -10.59 -15.24
C TYR A 104 2.44 -11.93 -15.51
N ALA A 105 3.42 -11.95 -16.42
CA ALA A 105 4.15 -13.17 -16.77
C ALA A 105 4.91 -13.74 -15.56
N ASN A 106 5.46 -12.87 -14.70
CA ASN A 106 6.22 -13.25 -13.51
C ASN A 106 5.37 -13.29 -12.22
N ALA A 107 4.05 -13.07 -12.31
CA ALA A 107 3.21 -12.85 -11.13
C ALA A 107 3.28 -13.98 -10.10
N LYS A 108 3.36 -15.24 -10.52
CA LYS A 108 3.44 -16.38 -9.58
C LYS A 108 4.79 -16.46 -8.87
N ALA A 109 5.89 -16.20 -9.55
CA ALA A 109 7.22 -16.19 -8.96
C ALA A 109 7.36 -15.03 -7.96
N LEU A 110 6.93 -13.83 -8.34
CA LEU A 110 6.90 -12.65 -7.47
C LEU A 110 6.01 -12.87 -6.25
N ALA A 111 4.84 -13.48 -6.41
CA ALA A 111 3.93 -13.80 -5.31
C ALA A 111 4.52 -14.82 -4.32
N ALA A 112 5.28 -15.80 -4.79
CA ALA A 112 5.96 -16.76 -3.91
C ALA A 112 7.06 -16.07 -3.08
N ILE A 113 7.84 -15.18 -3.69
CA ILE A 113 8.85 -14.37 -3.00
C ILE A 113 8.16 -13.47 -1.96
N GLU A 114 7.10 -12.76 -2.35
CA GLU A 114 6.38 -11.84 -1.45
C GLU A 114 5.72 -12.58 -0.29
N SER A 115 5.06 -13.73 -0.53
CA SER A 115 4.48 -14.54 0.53
C SER A 115 5.52 -15.05 1.53
N SER A 116 6.67 -15.49 1.07
CA SER A 116 7.76 -15.97 1.92
C SER A 116 8.42 -14.86 2.74
N ASN A 117 8.52 -13.65 2.16
CA ASN A 117 9.19 -12.51 2.78
C ASN A 117 8.26 -11.69 3.71
N ASN A 118 6.96 -11.58 3.37
CA ASN A 118 5.99 -10.80 4.14
C ASN A 118 5.18 -11.64 5.12
N GLY A 119 4.95 -12.92 4.81
CA GLY A 119 4.13 -13.84 5.60
C GLY A 119 2.67 -13.98 5.15
N LYS A 120 2.16 -13.10 4.27
CA LYS A 120 0.80 -13.20 3.72
C LYS A 120 0.59 -14.48 2.91
N THR A 121 -0.66 -14.81 2.62
CA THR A 121 -0.93 -15.99 1.78
C THR A 121 -0.47 -15.77 0.33
N PHE A 122 -0.04 -16.84 -0.32
CA PHE A 122 0.31 -16.81 -1.75
C PHE A 122 -0.82 -16.25 -2.63
N ARG A 123 -2.06 -16.54 -2.25
CA ARG A 123 -3.25 -16.06 -2.95
C ARG A 123 -3.40 -14.54 -2.87
N GLU A 124 -3.18 -13.96 -1.70
CA GLU A 124 -3.18 -12.50 -1.49
C GLU A 124 -2.04 -11.87 -2.30
N ALA A 125 -0.81 -12.37 -2.13
CA ALA A 125 0.35 -11.89 -2.87
C ALA A 125 0.11 -11.92 -4.39
N LEU A 126 -0.42 -13.02 -4.94
CA LEU A 126 -0.72 -13.14 -6.37
C LEU A 126 -1.76 -12.12 -6.86
N SER A 127 -2.78 -11.84 -6.04
CA SER A 127 -3.78 -10.81 -6.34
C SER A 127 -3.16 -9.42 -6.37
N GLU A 128 -2.29 -9.12 -5.41
CA GLU A 128 -1.57 -7.85 -5.27
C GLU A 128 -0.62 -7.58 -6.44
N ILE A 129 0.17 -8.59 -6.84
CA ILE A 129 1.06 -8.48 -8.00
C ILE A 129 0.26 -8.18 -9.28
N ARG A 130 -0.86 -8.88 -9.48
CA ARG A 130 -1.74 -8.63 -10.62
C ARG A 130 -2.37 -7.24 -10.59
N TYR A 131 -2.74 -6.77 -9.40
CA TYR A 131 -3.24 -5.40 -9.24
C TYR A 131 -2.16 -4.36 -9.60
N GLY A 132 -0.90 -4.59 -9.20
CA GLY A 132 0.23 -3.75 -9.60
C GLY A 132 0.43 -3.71 -11.12
N ALA A 133 0.33 -4.86 -11.79
CA ALA A 133 0.38 -4.93 -13.25
C ALA A 133 -0.78 -4.15 -13.90
N TRP A 134 -2.00 -4.29 -13.39
CA TRP A 134 -3.16 -3.51 -13.84
C TRP A 134 -2.98 -2.01 -13.63
N THR A 135 -2.32 -1.60 -12.56
CA THR A 135 -1.97 -0.20 -12.32
C THR A 135 -1.06 0.34 -13.44
N PHE A 136 -0.06 -0.44 -13.87
CA PHE A 136 0.78 -0.07 -15.02
C PHE A 136 0.00 0.03 -16.33
N GLU A 137 -0.94 -0.88 -16.61
CA GLU A 137 -1.82 -0.80 -17.79
C GLU A 137 -2.66 0.49 -17.78
N TYR A 138 -3.22 0.84 -16.62
CA TYR A 138 -3.99 2.06 -16.47
C TYR A 138 -3.16 3.31 -16.77
N PHE A 139 -1.98 3.45 -16.15
CA PHE A 139 -1.12 4.60 -16.36
C PHE A 139 -0.43 4.61 -17.73
N ALA A 140 -0.22 3.46 -18.36
CA ALA A 140 0.21 3.37 -19.76
C ALA A 140 -0.76 4.08 -20.71
N GLY A 141 -2.06 3.97 -20.45
CA GLY A 141 -3.12 4.67 -21.19
C GLY A 141 -3.23 6.17 -20.90
N LEU A 142 -2.50 6.71 -19.92
CA LEU A 142 -2.57 8.11 -19.49
C LEU A 142 -1.35 8.94 -19.90
N THR A 143 -0.31 8.35 -20.46
CA THR A 143 0.95 9.05 -20.79
C THR A 143 0.77 10.21 -21.75
N ASP A 144 -0.16 10.11 -22.70
CA ASP A 144 -0.50 11.13 -23.71
C ASP A 144 -1.70 12.01 -23.30
N LYS A 145 -2.17 11.90 -22.04
CA LYS A 145 -3.29 12.66 -21.50
C LYS A 145 -2.89 13.67 -20.42
N ILE A 146 -1.60 13.97 -20.36
CA ILE A 146 -1.03 14.98 -19.45
C ILE A 146 -1.10 16.33 -20.16
N GLU A 147 -2.26 16.97 -20.09
CA GLU A 147 -2.60 18.15 -20.86
C GLU A 147 -2.29 19.46 -20.11
N GLY A 148 -2.02 20.52 -20.88
CA GLY A 148 -2.07 21.91 -20.44
C GLY A 148 -3.37 22.60 -20.88
N SER A 149 -3.41 23.92 -20.70
CA SER A 149 -4.59 24.74 -21.05
C SER A 149 -4.17 25.93 -21.90
N THR A 150 -5.04 26.40 -22.80
CA THR A 150 -4.95 27.70 -23.43
C THR A 150 -5.85 28.66 -22.68
N ILE A 151 -5.31 29.81 -22.23
CA ILE A 151 -5.99 30.74 -21.32
C ILE A 151 -6.23 32.06 -22.04
N PRO A 152 -7.48 32.55 -22.15
CA PRO A 152 -7.78 33.88 -22.65
C PRO A 152 -7.16 34.96 -21.75
N VAL A 153 -6.34 35.84 -22.34
CA VAL A 153 -5.70 36.97 -21.64
C VAL A 153 -5.87 38.29 -22.42
N PRO A 154 -5.84 39.46 -21.76
CA PRO A 154 -5.98 40.75 -22.44
C PRO A 154 -4.88 41.05 -23.44
N GLY A 155 -5.23 41.77 -24.50
CA GLY A 155 -4.31 42.22 -25.56
C GLY A 155 -3.98 41.13 -26.58
N ASN A 156 -3.04 41.46 -27.50
CA ASN A 156 -2.66 40.53 -28.57
C ASN A 156 -1.61 39.55 -28.02
N ARG A 157 -2.06 38.49 -27.35
CA ARG A 157 -1.20 37.48 -26.71
C ARG A 157 -1.81 36.09 -26.82
N LEU A 158 -0.91 35.11 -26.90
CA LEU A 158 -1.25 33.70 -26.64
C LEU A 158 -0.71 33.32 -25.26
N ASN A 159 -1.56 32.81 -24.39
CA ASN A 159 -1.16 32.22 -23.12
C ASN A 159 -1.52 30.73 -23.08
N TYR A 160 -0.58 29.92 -22.66
CA TYR A 160 -0.82 28.50 -22.47
C TYR A 160 -0.01 27.95 -21.30
N THR A 161 -0.45 26.81 -20.78
CA THR A 161 0.28 26.06 -19.77
C THR A 161 0.84 24.75 -20.32
N LEU A 162 1.98 24.35 -19.79
CA LEU A 162 2.56 23.03 -19.99
C LEU A 162 2.64 22.31 -18.65
N ARG A 163 2.46 20.99 -18.65
CA ARG A 163 2.83 20.13 -17.52
C ARG A 163 4.15 19.45 -17.82
N GLN A 164 5.11 19.59 -16.92
CA GLN A 164 6.45 19.01 -17.05
C GLN A 164 6.74 18.11 -15.86
N PRO A 165 7.43 16.95 -16.04
CA PRO A 165 7.80 16.08 -14.93
C PRO A 165 8.60 16.81 -13.86
N VAL A 166 8.40 16.44 -12.59
CA VAL A 166 9.08 17.09 -11.45
C VAL A 166 10.56 16.76 -11.36
N GLY A 167 11.04 15.71 -12.03
CA GLY A 167 12.43 15.26 -12.01
C GLY A 167 12.62 13.90 -11.36
N VAL A 168 13.60 13.81 -10.48
CA VAL A 168 13.86 12.61 -9.67
C VAL A 168 12.81 12.49 -8.56
N THR A 169 12.19 11.33 -8.41
CA THR A 169 11.24 11.06 -7.32
C THR A 169 11.71 9.95 -6.40
N ALA A 170 11.55 10.15 -5.10
CA ALA A 170 11.87 9.16 -4.08
C ALA A 170 10.60 8.47 -3.60
N HIS A 171 10.60 7.14 -3.59
CA HIS A 171 9.47 6.30 -3.21
C HIS A 171 9.85 5.45 -2.00
N ILE A 172 9.30 5.79 -0.83
CA ILE A 172 9.55 5.10 0.45
C ILE A 172 8.39 4.14 0.69
N ILE A 173 8.66 2.85 0.52
CA ILE A 173 7.67 1.80 0.37
C ILE A 173 7.56 1.02 1.68
N PRO A 174 6.34 0.75 2.18
CA PRO A 174 6.11 0.02 3.41
C PRO A 174 6.25 -1.49 3.20
N TRP A 175 6.13 -2.22 4.31
CA TRP A 175 6.32 -3.65 4.35
C TRP A 175 5.02 -4.48 4.16
N ASN A 176 3.85 -3.87 4.28
CA ASN A 176 2.58 -4.62 4.31
C ASN A 176 2.05 -5.05 2.93
N PHE A 177 2.27 -4.26 1.88
CA PHE A 177 1.99 -4.59 0.48
C PHE A 177 3.21 -4.21 -0.38
N PRO A 178 4.35 -4.91 -0.24
CA PRO A 178 5.64 -4.43 -0.71
C PRO A 178 5.65 -4.07 -2.18
N LEU A 179 5.30 -5.01 -3.07
CA LEU A 179 5.35 -4.75 -4.50
C LEU A 179 4.13 -3.97 -4.98
N GLN A 180 2.93 -4.25 -4.49
CA GLN A 180 1.73 -3.50 -4.92
C GLN A 180 1.88 -2.01 -4.70
N LEU A 181 2.33 -1.57 -3.50
CA LEU A 181 2.47 -0.15 -3.18
C LEU A 181 3.67 0.49 -3.90
N ALA A 182 4.73 -0.28 -4.17
CA ALA A 182 5.79 0.17 -5.05
C ALA A 182 5.25 0.48 -6.45
N LEU A 183 4.54 -0.48 -7.06
CA LEU A 183 4.02 -0.32 -8.41
C LEU A 183 2.94 0.76 -8.50
N ARG A 184 2.17 0.97 -7.42
CA ARG A 184 1.14 2.02 -7.32
C ARG A 184 1.73 3.43 -7.48
N SER A 185 2.90 3.66 -6.90
CA SER A 185 3.57 4.97 -6.96
C SER A 185 4.55 5.10 -8.14
N ILE A 186 5.21 4.01 -8.56
CA ILE A 186 6.17 4.00 -9.67
C ILE A 186 5.46 4.24 -11.02
N ALA A 187 4.31 3.60 -11.25
CA ALA A 187 3.62 3.69 -12.53
C ALA A 187 3.23 5.13 -12.93
N PRO A 188 2.58 5.95 -12.06
CA PRO A 188 2.27 7.34 -12.40
C PRO A 188 3.53 8.22 -12.52
N ALA A 189 4.59 7.98 -11.74
CA ALA A 189 5.86 8.71 -11.85
C ALA A 189 6.47 8.50 -13.23
N LEU A 190 6.56 7.24 -13.67
CA LEU A 190 7.05 6.89 -15.00
C LEU A 190 6.15 7.41 -16.12
N ALA A 191 4.83 7.35 -15.97
CA ALA A 191 3.89 7.89 -16.94
C ALA A 191 4.07 9.39 -17.12
N ALA A 192 4.37 10.13 -16.06
CA ALA A 192 4.68 11.56 -16.12
C ALA A 192 6.06 11.88 -16.73
N GLY A 193 6.95 10.89 -16.85
CA GLY A 193 8.34 11.07 -17.36
C GLY A 193 9.36 11.37 -16.27
N CYS A 194 9.06 11.12 -15.01
CA CYS A 194 10.01 11.20 -13.90
C CYS A 194 10.97 10.01 -13.88
N THR A 195 12.10 10.16 -13.19
CA THR A 195 12.95 9.05 -12.76
C THR A 195 12.61 8.69 -11.31
N VAL A 196 12.86 7.45 -10.94
CA VAL A 196 12.37 6.84 -9.69
C VAL A 196 13.53 6.24 -8.91
N ILE A 197 13.62 6.58 -7.63
CA ILE A 197 14.42 5.87 -6.64
C ILE A 197 13.47 5.20 -5.66
N ALA A 198 13.39 3.87 -5.71
CA ALA A 198 12.52 3.08 -4.87
C ALA A 198 13.27 2.49 -3.68
N LYS A 199 12.82 2.80 -2.47
CA LYS A 199 13.35 2.28 -1.20
C LYS A 199 12.33 1.38 -0.54
N PRO A 200 12.44 0.05 -0.68
CA PRO A 200 11.57 -0.88 0.04
C PRO A 200 11.85 -0.87 1.54
N ALA A 201 10.88 -1.29 2.33
CA ALA A 201 11.09 -1.54 3.76
C ALA A 201 12.17 -2.62 3.96
N SER A 202 12.97 -2.49 5.03
CA SER A 202 14.07 -3.42 5.32
C SER A 202 13.57 -4.86 5.57
N TRP A 203 12.36 -5.02 6.10
CA TRP A 203 11.77 -6.34 6.34
C TRP A 203 11.33 -7.05 5.05
N THR A 204 10.92 -6.30 4.00
CA THR A 204 10.29 -6.89 2.82
C THR A 204 10.83 -6.33 1.49
N PRO A 205 12.14 -6.39 1.25
CA PRO A 205 12.74 -5.80 0.04
C PRO A 205 12.67 -6.72 -1.19
N LEU A 206 12.45 -8.02 -1.01
CA LEU A 206 12.79 -9.03 -2.03
C LEU A 206 11.92 -8.97 -3.27
N SER A 207 10.62 -8.75 -3.14
CA SER A 207 9.70 -8.74 -4.28
C SER A 207 9.94 -7.55 -5.22
N LEU A 208 10.32 -6.38 -4.69
CA LEU A 208 10.66 -5.22 -5.52
C LEU A 208 11.98 -5.41 -6.27
N ILE A 209 13.01 -5.98 -5.62
CA ILE A 209 14.28 -6.32 -6.27
C ILE A 209 14.01 -7.32 -7.40
N ALA A 210 13.33 -8.42 -7.12
CA ALA A 210 12.99 -9.44 -8.11
C ALA A 210 12.13 -8.91 -9.25
N TRP A 211 11.24 -7.96 -8.98
CA TRP A 211 10.46 -7.30 -10.02
C TRP A 211 11.35 -6.50 -10.98
N LEU A 212 12.31 -5.73 -10.46
CA LEU A 212 13.23 -4.97 -11.32
C LEU A 212 14.16 -5.90 -12.11
N GLU A 213 14.64 -7.00 -11.50
CA GLU A 213 15.37 -8.07 -12.20
C GLU A 213 14.54 -8.58 -13.40
N ALA A 214 13.26 -8.90 -13.18
CA ALA A 214 12.35 -9.37 -14.24
C ALA A 214 12.09 -8.33 -15.34
N MET A 215 12.08 -7.02 -15.02
CA MET A 215 11.95 -5.96 -16.03
C MET A 215 13.18 -5.89 -16.93
N HIS A 216 14.38 -6.07 -16.37
CA HIS A 216 15.63 -6.11 -17.14
C HIS A 216 15.69 -7.37 -18.01
N GLU A 217 15.37 -8.54 -17.47
CA GLU A 217 15.34 -9.81 -18.22
C GLU A 217 14.35 -9.79 -19.39
N ALA A 218 13.22 -9.13 -19.23
CA ALA A 218 12.19 -8.98 -20.24
C ALA A 218 12.49 -7.90 -21.29
N GLU A 219 13.58 -7.15 -21.14
CA GLU A 219 14.00 -6.08 -22.05
C GLU A 219 12.85 -5.11 -22.39
N VAL A 220 12.11 -4.65 -21.36
CA VAL A 220 10.88 -3.86 -21.53
C VAL A 220 11.12 -2.50 -22.23
N GLY A 221 12.37 -2.12 -22.45
CA GLY A 221 12.76 -0.84 -23.09
C GLY A 221 12.81 0.33 -22.09
N LEU A 222 12.97 0.04 -20.81
CA LEU A 222 13.22 1.04 -19.77
C LEU A 222 14.70 1.47 -19.87
N PRO A 223 15.03 2.77 -20.06
CA PRO A 223 16.42 3.23 -20.05
C PRO A 223 17.09 3.04 -18.69
N GLU A 224 18.40 2.88 -18.69
CA GLU A 224 19.18 2.75 -17.45
C GLU A 224 18.94 3.94 -16.51
N ASN A 225 18.97 3.68 -15.20
CA ASN A 225 18.81 4.68 -14.13
C ASN A 225 17.46 5.43 -14.08
N VAL A 226 16.50 5.05 -14.93
CA VAL A 226 15.13 5.58 -14.84
C VAL A 226 14.40 5.01 -13.62
N VAL A 227 14.65 3.75 -13.27
CA VAL A 227 14.21 3.13 -12.01
C VAL A 227 15.42 2.53 -11.31
N GLN A 228 15.66 2.96 -10.09
CA GLN A 228 16.70 2.41 -9.22
C GLN A 228 16.09 1.88 -7.92
N VAL A 229 16.71 0.88 -7.33
CA VAL A 229 16.29 0.28 -6.05
C VAL A 229 17.43 0.33 -5.06
N ILE A 230 17.19 1.02 -3.94
CA ILE A 230 18.16 1.18 -2.85
C ILE A 230 17.60 0.58 -1.56
N THR A 231 18.35 -0.31 -0.90
CA THR A 231 17.95 -0.98 0.35
C THR A 231 18.67 -0.39 1.55
N GLY A 232 18.06 -0.44 2.72
CA GLY A 232 18.64 0.10 3.95
C GLY A 232 17.60 0.60 4.95
N SER A 233 18.08 1.12 6.09
CA SER A 233 17.19 1.56 7.16
C SER A 233 16.37 2.80 6.78
N GLY A 234 15.14 2.90 7.32
CA GLY A 234 14.27 4.07 7.12
C GLY A 234 14.90 5.35 7.66
N GLY A 235 15.43 5.31 8.89
CA GLY A 235 16.00 6.49 9.55
C GLY A 235 17.29 7.02 8.93
N LEU A 236 18.06 6.19 8.20
CA LEU A 236 19.27 6.69 7.51
C LEU A 236 18.97 7.04 6.06
N ILE A 237 18.52 6.06 5.29
CA ILE A 237 18.35 6.20 3.83
C ILE A 237 17.06 6.96 3.49
N GLY A 238 15.97 6.73 4.26
CA GLY A 238 14.72 7.47 4.09
C GLY A 238 14.90 8.97 4.36
N ASP A 239 15.57 9.31 5.45
CA ASP A 239 15.85 10.72 5.82
C ASP A 239 16.78 11.39 4.81
N ALA A 240 17.82 10.68 4.35
CA ALA A 240 18.75 11.18 3.33
C ALA A 240 18.04 11.48 2.00
N LEU A 241 17.14 10.57 1.56
CA LEU A 241 16.33 10.80 0.36
C LEU A 241 15.34 11.96 0.58
N ALA A 242 14.68 12.03 1.73
CA ALA A 242 13.70 13.06 2.03
C ALA A 242 14.30 14.48 2.09
N GLY A 243 15.55 14.61 2.56
CA GLY A 243 16.26 15.89 2.65
C GLY A 243 17.15 16.23 1.45
N HIS A 244 17.21 15.39 0.41
CA HIS A 244 18.15 15.60 -0.70
C HIS A 244 17.69 16.69 -1.65
N ALA A 245 18.56 17.65 -1.95
CA ALA A 245 18.26 18.84 -2.77
C ALA A 245 17.84 18.53 -4.22
N ASP A 246 18.27 17.40 -4.76
CA ASP A 246 17.97 17.01 -6.15
C ASP A 246 16.73 16.10 -6.29
N ILE A 247 15.98 15.84 -5.18
CA ILE A 247 14.69 15.14 -5.21
C ILE A 247 13.57 16.14 -5.51
N GLY A 248 12.84 15.90 -6.58
CA GLY A 248 11.74 16.75 -7.04
C GLY A 248 10.36 16.43 -6.45
N GLY A 249 10.20 15.26 -5.84
CA GLY A 249 8.98 14.80 -5.17
C GLY A 249 9.21 13.54 -4.36
N ILE A 250 8.50 13.39 -3.24
CA ILE A 250 8.62 12.24 -2.33
C ILE A 250 7.25 11.61 -2.16
N VAL A 251 7.19 10.30 -2.31
CA VAL A 251 6.02 9.48 -1.99
C VAL A 251 6.38 8.56 -0.84
N LEU A 252 5.59 8.61 0.21
CA LEU A 252 5.71 7.72 1.36
C LEU A 252 4.37 7.04 1.64
N THR A 253 4.39 5.74 1.79
CA THR A 253 3.36 4.99 2.53
C THR A 253 3.96 4.44 3.81
N GLY A 254 3.31 4.70 4.97
CA GLY A 254 3.83 4.27 6.27
C GLY A 254 3.00 4.73 7.46
N GLY A 255 3.58 4.71 8.65
CA GLY A 255 2.93 5.19 9.87
C GLY A 255 2.97 6.73 9.99
N VAL A 256 2.05 7.30 10.77
CA VAL A 256 1.95 8.75 11.00
C VAL A 256 3.27 9.38 11.47
N PRO A 257 4.00 8.81 12.47
CA PRO A 257 5.28 9.39 12.89
C PRO A 257 6.32 9.45 11.76
N THR A 258 6.36 8.43 10.89
CA THR A 258 7.26 8.41 9.73
C THR A 258 6.86 9.47 8.69
N GLY A 259 5.56 9.63 8.44
CA GLY A 259 5.05 10.68 7.55
C GLY A 259 5.43 12.08 8.03
N GLN A 260 5.27 12.34 9.31
CA GLN A 260 5.66 13.61 9.95
C GLN A 260 7.18 13.88 9.83
N ALA A 261 8.01 12.86 10.06
CA ALA A 261 9.46 12.97 9.94
C ALA A 261 9.89 13.27 8.48
N VAL A 262 9.33 12.54 7.51
CA VAL A 262 9.60 12.77 6.08
C VAL A 262 9.14 14.17 5.66
N MET A 263 7.96 14.62 6.08
CA MET A 263 7.44 15.95 5.78
C MET A 263 8.33 17.05 6.37
N ALA A 264 8.77 16.89 7.62
CA ALA A 264 9.70 17.82 8.27
C ALA A 264 11.02 17.90 7.49
N LYS A 265 11.56 16.76 7.05
CA LYS A 265 12.81 16.70 6.30
C LYS A 265 12.67 17.28 4.89
N ALA A 266 11.59 16.98 4.20
CA ALA A 266 11.29 17.52 2.86
C ALA A 266 11.12 19.05 2.87
N SER A 267 10.66 19.64 3.98
CA SER A 267 10.49 21.10 4.14
C SER A 267 11.80 21.87 4.03
N GLU A 268 12.95 21.26 4.34
CA GLU A 268 14.27 21.87 4.21
C GLU A 268 14.60 22.25 2.75
N GLN A 269 14.04 21.52 1.78
CA GLN A 269 14.23 21.72 0.35
C GLN A 269 12.96 22.21 -0.36
N LEU A 270 11.85 22.41 0.35
CA LEU A 270 10.52 22.68 -0.19
C LEU A 270 10.04 21.59 -1.16
N THR A 271 10.47 20.35 -0.94
CA THR A 271 10.13 19.21 -1.79
C THR A 271 8.67 18.78 -1.50
N PRO A 272 7.82 18.72 -2.55
CA PRO A 272 6.44 18.22 -2.37
C PRO A 272 6.42 16.77 -1.90
N VAL A 273 5.43 16.44 -1.05
CA VAL A 273 5.22 15.10 -0.54
C VAL A 273 3.81 14.60 -0.85
N THR A 274 3.68 13.29 -1.14
CA THR A 274 2.42 12.54 -1.04
C THR A 274 2.61 11.53 0.08
N LEU A 275 1.71 11.55 1.04
CA LEU A 275 1.76 10.72 2.24
C LEU A 275 0.49 9.88 2.32
N GLU A 276 0.65 8.56 2.29
CA GLU A 276 -0.41 7.59 2.57
C GLU A 276 -0.09 6.91 3.90
N LEU A 277 -0.87 7.23 4.93
CA LEU A 277 -0.56 6.88 6.31
C LEU A 277 -1.60 5.90 6.88
N GLY A 278 -1.59 5.76 8.20
CA GLY A 278 -2.46 4.84 8.89
C GLY A 278 -3.96 5.14 8.74
N GLY A 279 -4.76 4.18 9.15
CA GLY A 279 -6.20 4.29 9.15
C GLY A 279 -6.86 3.59 10.33
N LYS A 280 -8.09 3.99 10.63
CA LYS A 280 -8.96 3.35 11.62
C LYS A 280 -10.37 3.23 11.05
N GLY A 281 -10.47 2.54 9.89
CA GLY A 281 -11.70 2.40 9.12
C GLY A 281 -12.85 1.81 9.90
N ALA A 282 -14.06 2.32 9.67
CA ALA A 282 -15.28 1.79 10.26
C ALA A 282 -16.15 1.11 9.20
N ASN A 283 -16.77 -0.01 9.57
CA ASN A 283 -17.95 -0.54 8.90
C ASN A 283 -19.19 -0.14 9.73
N VAL A 284 -20.02 0.76 9.19
CA VAL A 284 -21.25 1.23 9.82
C VAL A 284 -22.42 0.40 9.30
N VAL A 285 -23.05 -0.41 10.16
CA VAL A 285 -24.05 -1.40 9.74
C VAL A 285 -25.42 -1.08 10.36
N PHE A 286 -26.41 -0.85 9.49
CA PHE A 286 -27.81 -0.61 9.85
C PHE A 286 -28.65 -1.88 9.78
N PRO A 287 -29.83 -1.94 10.47
CA PRO A 287 -30.67 -3.14 10.55
C PRO A 287 -31.16 -3.69 9.21
N ASP A 288 -31.30 -2.81 8.21
CA ASP A 288 -31.76 -3.15 6.86
C ASP A 288 -30.67 -3.72 5.94
N ALA A 289 -29.42 -3.85 6.43
CA ALA A 289 -28.31 -4.40 5.66
C ALA A 289 -28.41 -5.92 5.48
N ASN A 290 -27.74 -6.46 4.46
CA ASN A 290 -27.58 -7.91 4.30
C ASN A 290 -26.49 -8.45 5.25
N LEU A 291 -26.87 -8.82 6.49
CA LEU A 291 -25.95 -9.20 7.56
C LEU A 291 -25.02 -10.37 7.19
N LYS A 292 -25.54 -11.35 6.43
CA LYS A 292 -24.73 -12.51 5.98
C LYS A 292 -23.62 -12.10 5.02
N TYR A 293 -23.85 -11.13 4.16
CA TYR A 293 -22.84 -10.59 3.27
C TYR A 293 -21.90 -9.63 4.02
N CYS A 294 -22.44 -8.79 4.92
CA CYS A 294 -21.68 -7.93 5.80
C CYS A 294 -20.64 -8.70 6.60
N ALA A 295 -21.01 -9.78 7.26
CA ALA A 295 -20.09 -10.59 8.07
C ALA A 295 -18.89 -11.10 7.27
N LYS A 296 -19.11 -11.58 6.03
CA LYS A 296 -18.03 -12.03 5.14
C LYS A 296 -17.11 -10.87 4.71
N ALA A 297 -17.69 -9.73 4.33
CA ALA A 297 -16.96 -8.57 3.90
C ALA A 297 -16.17 -7.93 5.07
N ILE A 298 -16.75 -7.87 6.26
CA ILE A 298 -16.09 -7.41 7.49
C ILE A 298 -14.89 -8.31 7.80
N CYS A 299 -15.08 -9.65 7.83
CA CYS A 299 -13.96 -10.58 8.04
C CYS A 299 -12.85 -10.40 7.02
N PHE A 300 -13.21 -10.28 5.74
CA PHE A 300 -12.23 -10.01 4.68
C PHE A 300 -11.52 -8.68 4.88
N GLY A 301 -12.27 -7.61 5.22
CA GLY A 301 -11.77 -6.26 5.40
C GLY A 301 -10.87 -6.04 6.60
N ILE A 302 -10.83 -6.97 7.57
CA ILE A 302 -9.97 -6.87 8.75
C ILE A 302 -8.97 -8.01 8.87
N PHE A 303 -9.27 -9.23 8.43
CA PHE A 303 -8.40 -10.39 8.68
C PHE A 303 -7.54 -10.78 7.47
N MET A 304 -7.80 -10.24 6.27
CA MET A 304 -6.87 -10.32 5.14
C MET A 304 -5.51 -9.73 5.52
N ASN A 305 -4.43 -10.29 5.01
CA ASN A 305 -3.06 -9.90 5.35
C ASN A 305 -2.80 -9.82 6.87
N ALA A 306 -3.49 -10.67 7.67
CA ALA A 306 -3.46 -10.65 9.13
C ALA A 306 -3.78 -9.25 9.73
N GLY A 307 -4.64 -8.46 9.09
CA GLY A 307 -5.05 -7.12 9.53
C GLY A 307 -4.03 -6.01 9.26
N GLN A 308 -2.92 -6.30 8.59
CA GLN A 308 -1.83 -5.36 8.31
C GLN A 308 -2.14 -4.48 7.11
N MET A 309 -3.23 -3.70 7.19
CA MET A 309 -3.75 -2.87 6.11
C MET A 309 -4.14 -1.48 6.63
N CYS A 310 -3.62 -0.42 6.02
CA CYS A 310 -4.00 0.96 6.36
C CYS A 310 -5.51 1.23 6.18
N TRP A 311 -6.15 0.56 5.27
CA TRP A 311 -7.58 0.64 4.96
C TRP A 311 -8.43 -0.45 5.63
N ALA A 312 -7.88 -1.17 6.64
CA ALA A 312 -8.63 -2.18 7.37
C ALA A 312 -9.87 -1.59 8.04
N GLY A 313 -11.01 -2.29 7.90
CA GLY A 313 -12.22 -1.99 8.62
C GLY A 313 -12.15 -2.49 10.06
N SER A 314 -11.24 -1.92 10.84
CA SER A 314 -10.91 -2.40 12.19
C SER A 314 -11.94 -2.01 13.25
N ARG A 315 -12.91 -1.14 12.92
CA ARG A 315 -14.06 -0.80 13.76
C ARG A 315 -15.35 -1.26 13.09
N LEU A 316 -16.15 -2.05 13.80
CA LEU A 316 -17.54 -2.36 13.47
C LEU A 316 -18.45 -1.49 14.34
N ILE A 317 -19.12 -0.53 13.72
CA ILE A 317 -20.12 0.33 14.34
C ILE A 317 -21.48 -0.20 13.90
N VAL A 318 -22.21 -0.86 14.79
CA VAL A 318 -23.38 -1.66 14.45
C VAL A 318 -24.60 -1.22 15.23
N HIS A 319 -25.76 -1.12 14.56
CA HIS A 319 -27.03 -0.80 15.22
C HIS A 319 -27.39 -1.86 16.26
N GLU A 320 -27.87 -1.41 17.43
CA GLU A 320 -28.15 -2.28 18.57
C GLU A 320 -29.08 -3.45 18.25
N ASP A 321 -30.09 -3.25 17.39
CA ASP A 321 -31.07 -4.27 16.98
C ASP A 321 -30.45 -5.48 16.27
N VAL A 322 -29.29 -5.35 15.66
CA VAL A 322 -28.64 -6.41 14.86
C VAL A 322 -27.22 -6.73 15.34
N HIS A 323 -26.82 -6.15 16.47
CA HIS A 323 -25.48 -6.31 17.04
C HIS A 323 -25.14 -7.79 17.28
N ASP A 324 -25.94 -8.48 18.07
CA ASP A 324 -25.62 -9.86 18.49
C ASP A 324 -25.62 -10.81 17.29
N GLU A 325 -26.62 -10.68 16.38
CA GLU A 325 -26.70 -11.48 15.17
C GLU A 325 -25.47 -11.28 14.27
N LEU A 326 -25.02 -10.04 14.09
CA LEU A 326 -23.86 -9.74 13.23
C LEU A 326 -22.55 -10.19 13.87
N VAL A 327 -22.38 -10.00 15.19
CA VAL A 327 -21.17 -10.46 15.91
C VAL A 327 -21.07 -11.97 15.82
N ASP A 328 -22.15 -12.71 16.08
CA ASP A 328 -22.19 -14.17 15.95
C ASP A 328 -21.85 -14.62 14.52
N ALA A 329 -22.37 -13.92 13.51
CA ALA A 329 -22.08 -14.22 12.11
C ALA A 329 -20.60 -13.97 11.75
N VAL A 330 -19.98 -12.91 12.28
CA VAL A 330 -18.55 -12.61 12.10
C VAL A 330 -17.68 -13.67 12.77
N VAL A 331 -17.98 -14.04 14.01
CA VAL A 331 -17.27 -15.10 14.76
C VAL A 331 -17.39 -16.44 14.02
N ALA A 332 -18.59 -16.81 13.58
CA ALA A 332 -18.83 -18.03 12.82
C ALA A 332 -18.14 -18.04 11.46
N GLU A 333 -17.97 -16.88 10.81
CA GLU A 333 -17.25 -16.78 9.54
C GLU A 333 -15.74 -16.93 9.75
N VAL A 334 -15.15 -16.19 10.69
CA VAL A 334 -13.69 -16.23 10.92
C VAL A 334 -13.21 -17.57 11.47
N ALA A 335 -14.05 -18.29 12.23
CA ALA A 335 -13.75 -19.64 12.73
C ALA A 335 -13.46 -20.66 11.62
N LYS A 336 -13.89 -20.39 10.37
CA LYS A 336 -13.59 -21.21 9.19
C LYS A 336 -12.21 -20.95 8.60
N TRP A 337 -11.52 -19.91 9.04
CA TRP A 337 -10.28 -19.44 8.43
C TRP A 337 -9.07 -20.12 9.06
N LYS A 338 -8.38 -20.93 8.28
CA LYS A 338 -7.15 -21.62 8.71
C LYS A 338 -5.99 -20.62 8.80
N ILE A 339 -5.32 -20.62 9.95
CA ILE A 339 -4.08 -19.86 10.19
C ILE A 339 -2.89 -20.77 9.88
N GLY A 340 -1.84 -20.23 9.29
CA GLY A 340 -0.61 -20.97 9.04
C GLY A 340 0.30 -20.30 8.01
N PRO A 341 1.42 -20.95 7.63
CA PRO A 341 2.34 -20.43 6.62
C PRO A 341 1.62 -20.13 5.30
N GLY A 342 1.85 -18.93 4.75
CA GLY A 342 1.11 -18.39 3.61
C GLY A 342 1.17 -19.23 2.32
N MET A 343 2.21 -20.05 2.18
CA MET A 343 2.39 -20.98 1.06
C MET A 343 1.65 -22.31 1.22
N SER A 344 1.04 -22.56 2.39
CA SER A 344 0.34 -23.82 2.68
C SER A 344 -1.09 -23.82 2.15
N GLU A 345 -1.56 -24.99 1.72
CA GLU A 345 -2.90 -25.14 1.13
C GLU A 345 -4.01 -24.88 2.17
N GLY A 346 -5.02 -24.15 1.73
CA GLY A 346 -6.21 -23.83 2.54
C GLY A 346 -6.00 -22.77 3.60
N VAL A 347 -4.78 -22.23 3.76
CA VAL A 347 -4.50 -21.12 4.67
C VAL A 347 -5.18 -19.85 4.17
N ARG A 348 -5.84 -19.14 5.09
CA ARG A 348 -6.53 -17.87 4.83
C ARG A 348 -5.96 -16.70 5.61
N ILE A 349 -5.25 -16.97 6.71
CA ILE A 349 -4.53 -15.96 7.50
C ILE A 349 -3.08 -16.40 7.60
N GLY A 350 -2.19 -15.59 7.05
CA GLY A 350 -0.74 -15.76 7.13
C GLY A 350 -0.17 -15.29 8.47
N SER A 351 1.15 -15.20 8.57
CA SER A 351 1.81 -14.59 9.72
C SER A 351 1.78 -13.05 9.63
N LEU A 352 1.94 -12.40 10.75
CA LEU A 352 2.40 -11.01 10.82
C LEU A 352 3.83 -10.93 10.28
N VAL A 353 4.25 -9.72 9.91
CA VAL A 353 5.57 -9.50 9.27
C VAL A 353 6.75 -9.78 10.18
N HIS A 354 6.59 -9.64 11.50
CA HIS A 354 7.65 -9.83 12.48
C HIS A 354 7.09 -10.15 13.87
N THR A 355 7.86 -10.88 14.67
CA THR A 355 7.49 -11.20 16.05
C THR A 355 7.39 -9.98 16.95
N ASP A 356 8.22 -8.95 16.74
CA ASP A 356 8.16 -7.71 17.51
C ASP A 356 6.84 -6.97 17.23
N HIS A 357 6.41 -6.92 15.95
CA HIS A 357 5.12 -6.34 15.59
C HIS A 357 3.95 -7.09 16.24
N ARG A 358 4.02 -8.44 16.31
CA ARG A 358 3.05 -9.24 17.06
C ARG A 358 3.02 -8.87 18.55
N ALA A 359 4.20 -8.71 19.15
CA ALA A 359 4.31 -8.33 20.56
C ALA A 359 3.68 -6.94 20.82
N ASP A 360 3.90 -5.97 19.94
CA ASP A 360 3.30 -4.65 20.04
C ASP A 360 1.77 -4.69 19.95
N ILE A 361 1.21 -5.46 19.01
CA ILE A 361 -0.24 -5.64 18.88
C ILE A 361 -0.84 -6.24 20.15
N LEU A 362 -0.23 -7.30 20.69
CA LEU A 362 -0.71 -7.95 21.92
C LEU A 362 -0.63 -7.03 23.13
N ARG A 363 0.43 -6.24 23.25
CA ARG A 363 0.57 -5.23 24.29
C ARG A 363 -0.54 -4.17 24.20
N MET A 364 -0.78 -3.61 22.99
CA MET A 364 -1.85 -2.64 22.78
C MET A 364 -3.24 -3.23 23.06
N LEU A 365 -3.46 -4.50 22.68
CA LEU A 365 -4.70 -5.21 22.98
C LEU A 365 -4.91 -5.33 24.50
N GLU A 366 -3.89 -5.76 25.25
CA GLU A 366 -3.94 -5.85 26.71
C GLU A 366 -4.20 -4.51 27.36
N GLU A 367 -3.55 -3.43 26.91
CA GLU A 367 -3.75 -2.06 27.42
C GLU A 367 -5.16 -1.56 27.16
N GLY A 368 -5.71 -1.80 25.98
CA GLY A 368 -7.08 -1.42 25.67
C GLY A 368 -8.13 -2.22 26.42
N LEU A 369 -7.90 -3.51 26.65
CA LEU A 369 -8.80 -4.34 27.47
C LEU A 369 -8.85 -3.90 28.96
N LYS A 370 -7.78 -3.27 29.49
CA LYS A 370 -7.81 -2.63 30.80
C LYS A 370 -8.72 -1.41 30.87
N GLN A 371 -9.01 -0.78 29.73
CA GLN A 371 -9.93 0.35 29.59
C GLN A 371 -11.37 -0.08 29.35
N GLY A 372 -11.63 -1.37 29.14
CA GLY A 372 -12.94 -1.97 28.84
C GLY A 372 -12.92 -2.82 27.59
N GLY A 373 -14.03 -3.51 27.33
CA GLY A 373 -14.19 -4.42 26.21
C GLY A 373 -14.13 -5.88 26.60
N THR A 374 -14.81 -6.71 25.82
CA THR A 374 -14.93 -8.14 26.01
C THR A 374 -14.40 -8.88 24.80
N VAL A 375 -13.40 -9.74 24.99
CA VAL A 375 -12.89 -10.60 23.90
C VAL A 375 -13.90 -11.71 23.63
N VAL A 376 -14.50 -11.72 22.45
CA VAL A 376 -15.46 -12.75 22.03
C VAL A 376 -14.75 -13.94 21.36
N THR A 377 -13.67 -13.69 20.64
CA THR A 377 -12.82 -14.73 20.04
C THR A 377 -11.39 -14.23 19.85
N GLY A 378 -10.43 -15.13 19.85
CA GLY A 378 -9.01 -14.81 19.66
C GLY A 378 -8.33 -14.23 20.90
N GLY A 379 -7.57 -13.16 20.73
CA GLY A 379 -6.90 -12.44 21.81
C GLY A 379 -5.49 -12.92 22.13
N ALA A 380 -4.93 -13.88 21.42
CA ALA A 380 -3.65 -14.49 21.75
C ALA A 380 -2.76 -14.74 20.52
N ALA A 381 -1.46 -14.89 20.78
CA ALA A 381 -0.55 -15.51 19.82
C ALA A 381 -0.97 -16.97 19.54
N VAL A 382 -0.68 -17.44 18.34
CA VAL A 382 -0.75 -18.88 18.06
C VAL A 382 0.55 -19.51 18.57
N GLU A 383 0.42 -20.64 19.27
CA GLU A 383 1.57 -21.37 19.79
C GLU A 383 2.47 -21.89 18.66
N GLY A 384 3.76 -21.93 18.90
CA GLY A 384 4.79 -22.42 17.97
C GLY A 384 5.69 -21.32 17.42
N GLU A 385 6.49 -21.68 16.43
CA GLU A 385 7.38 -20.76 15.70
C GLU A 385 6.58 -19.84 14.77
N GLY A 386 7.19 -18.68 14.43
CA GLY A 386 6.60 -17.71 13.53
C GLY A 386 5.70 -16.67 14.21
N ALA A 387 5.40 -15.61 13.45
CA ALA A 387 4.70 -14.43 13.95
C ALA A 387 3.17 -14.56 13.77
N PHE A 388 2.57 -15.67 14.20
CA PHE A 388 1.12 -15.90 14.05
C PHE A 388 0.33 -15.34 15.23
N MET A 389 -0.86 -14.79 14.93
CA MET A 389 -1.82 -14.29 15.90
C MET A 389 -3.23 -14.75 15.54
N GLN A 390 -4.06 -15.03 16.55
CA GLN A 390 -5.45 -15.37 16.36
C GLN A 390 -6.24 -14.14 15.89
N PRO A 391 -7.16 -14.28 14.91
CA PRO A 391 -8.12 -13.23 14.60
C PRO A 391 -8.97 -12.95 15.83
N THR A 392 -9.08 -11.69 16.18
CA THR A 392 -9.62 -11.23 17.46
C THR A 392 -10.81 -10.33 17.24
N VAL A 393 -11.90 -10.58 17.97
CA VAL A 393 -13.08 -9.70 18.02
C VAL A 393 -13.28 -9.25 19.46
N VAL A 394 -13.39 -7.94 19.68
CA VAL A 394 -13.60 -7.31 20.98
C VAL A 394 -14.89 -6.49 20.92
N THR A 395 -15.88 -6.85 21.73
CA THR A 395 -17.15 -6.12 21.89
C THR A 395 -17.08 -5.16 23.08
N ASP A 396 -18.12 -4.33 23.22
CA ASP A 396 -18.28 -3.38 24.32
C ASP A 396 -17.11 -2.38 24.43
N VAL A 397 -16.59 -1.98 23.26
CA VAL A 397 -15.53 -0.97 23.15
C VAL A 397 -16.18 0.40 22.95
N ASP A 398 -15.96 1.33 23.86
CA ASP A 398 -16.41 2.71 23.69
C ASP A 398 -15.40 3.57 22.88
N SER A 399 -15.82 4.77 22.46
CA SER A 399 -15.01 5.60 21.57
C SER A 399 -13.77 6.20 22.24
N THR A 400 -13.66 6.18 23.56
CA THR A 400 -12.48 6.68 24.30
C THR A 400 -11.41 5.61 24.50
N ASN A 401 -11.74 4.35 24.21
CA ASN A 401 -10.83 3.23 24.38
C ASN A 401 -9.69 3.28 23.35
N LEU A 402 -8.47 2.93 23.78
CA LEU A 402 -7.30 2.79 22.91
C LEU A 402 -7.59 1.92 21.68
N LEU A 403 -8.33 0.81 21.86
CA LEU A 403 -8.67 -0.10 20.75
C LEU A 403 -9.58 0.53 19.71
N PHE A 404 -10.35 1.57 20.07
CA PHE A 404 -11.18 2.33 19.13
C PHE A 404 -10.37 3.41 18.42
N GLN A 405 -9.44 4.09 19.10
CA GLN A 405 -8.74 5.27 18.61
C GLN A 405 -7.45 4.94 17.83
N GLU A 406 -6.66 3.97 18.32
CA GLU A 406 -5.33 3.69 17.79
C GLU A 406 -5.35 2.59 16.71
N GLU A 407 -4.46 2.73 15.74
CA GLU A 407 -4.25 1.72 14.70
C GLU A 407 -3.36 0.57 15.21
N LEU A 408 -3.94 -0.59 15.51
CA LEU A 408 -3.17 -1.75 15.98
C LEU A 408 -2.36 -2.41 14.86
N PHE A 409 -2.82 -2.29 13.62
CA PHE A 409 -2.22 -2.86 12.41
C PHE A 409 -2.07 -4.39 12.48
N GLY A 410 -3.10 -5.04 13.00
CA GLY A 410 -3.18 -6.49 13.21
C GLY A 410 -4.61 -7.01 13.16
N PRO A 411 -4.81 -8.32 13.32
CA PRO A 411 -6.11 -8.97 13.11
C PRO A 411 -7.07 -8.76 14.30
N VAL A 412 -7.39 -7.50 14.61
CA VAL A 412 -8.24 -7.10 15.74
C VAL A 412 -9.38 -6.22 15.25
N LEU A 413 -10.61 -6.71 15.43
CA LEU A 413 -11.86 -6.01 15.17
C LEU A 413 -12.46 -5.52 16.49
N THR A 414 -12.75 -4.24 16.60
CA THR A 414 -13.54 -3.68 17.71
C THR A 414 -14.99 -3.50 17.30
N VAL A 415 -15.91 -3.70 18.24
CA VAL A 415 -17.35 -3.59 18.01
C VAL A 415 -17.96 -2.59 18.98
N THR A 416 -18.66 -1.61 18.43
CA THR A 416 -19.33 -0.53 19.17
C THR A 416 -20.77 -0.42 18.71
N LYS A 417 -21.72 -0.33 19.63
CA LYS A 417 -23.17 -0.18 19.35
C LYS A 417 -23.53 1.28 19.07
N PHE A 418 -24.59 1.46 18.29
CA PHE A 418 -25.28 2.74 18.15
C PHE A 418 -26.81 2.50 18.08
N ALA A 419 -27.60 3.53 18.40
CA ALA A 419 -29.04 3.50 18.25
C ALA A 419 -29.55 4.42 17.14
N GLU A 420 -28.92 5.59 16.94
CA GLU A 420 -29.39 6.62 16.00
C GLU A 420 -28.38 6.90 14.89
N GLU A 421 -28.86 7.27 13.69
CA GLU A 421 -28.02 7.60 12.52
C GLU A 421 -26.97 8.69 12.86
N ALA A 422 -27.36 9.70 13.63
CA ALA A 422 -26.45 10.77 14.02
C ALA A 422 -25.31 10.30 14.93
N GLU A 423 -25.58 9.34 15.81
CA GLU A 423 -24.58 8.70 16.66
C GLU A 423 -23.61 7.85 15.83
N ALA A 424 -24.15 7.08 14.87
CA ALA A 424 -23.33 6.28 13.97
C ALA A 424 -22.31 7.15 13.20
N LEU A 425 -22.77 8.30 12.67
CA LEU A 425 -21.89 9.25 12.00
C LEU A 425 -20.85 9.88 12.96
N ALA A 426 -21.27 10.24 14.17
CA ALA A 426 -20.36 10.78 15.19
C ALA A 426 -19.26 9.77 15.53
N LEU A 427 -19.61 8.51 15.82
CA LEU A 427 -18.66 7.42 16.08
C LEU A 427 -17.74 7.14 14.88
N ALA A 428 -18.27 7.14 13.66
CA ALA A 428 -17.45 6.92 12.46
C ALA A 428 -16.36 8.00 12.33
N ASN A 429 -16.69 9.25 12.66
CA ASN A 429 -15.80 10.40 12.59
C ASN A 429 -14.91 10.62 13.82
N ASP A 430 -15.19 9.94 14.94
CA ASP A 430 -14.47 10.08 16.22
C ASP A 430 -13.14 9.29 16.22
N THR A 431 -12.22 9.72 15.35
CA THR A 431 -10.87 9.17 15.21
C THR A 431 -9.97 10.21 14.54
N PRO A 432 -8.66 10.23 14.84
CA PRO A 432 -7.71 11.08 14.13
C PRO A 432 -7.48 10.68 12.68
N PHE A 433 -8.00 9.53 12.25
CA PHE A 433 -7.86 8.99 10.91
C PHE A 433 -9.07 9.23 10.01
N GLY A 434 -8.86 9.09 8.69
CA GLY A 434 -9.94 9.21 7.70
C GLY A 434 -9.51 8.66 6.35
N LEU A 435 -9.25 7.32 6.26
CA LEU A 435 -8.82 6.69 5.00
C LEU A 435 -9.99 6.05 4.25
N LEU A 436 -10.56 4.98 4.78
CA LEU A 436 -11.67 4.25 4.15
C LEU A 436 -12.73 3.88 5.19
N ASN A 437 -14.01 4.14 4.88
CA ASN A 437 -15.14 3.66 5.66
C ASN A 437 -16.15 2.91 4.77
N GLY A 438 -16.84 1.91 5.36
CA GLY A 438 -17.93 1.16 4.75
C GLY A 438 -19.29 1.54 5.37
N ILE A 439 -20.31 1.71 4.54
CA ILE A 439 -21.69 1.98 4.95
C ILE A 439 -22.58 0.85 4.45
N TRP A 440 -23.34 0.24 5.33
CA TRP A 440 -24.16 -0.92 5.04
C TRP A 440 -25.64 -0.61 5.35
N THR A 441 -26.43 -0.34 4.32
CA THR A 441 -27.86 -0.03 4.40
C THR A 441 -28.54 -0.21 3.04
N ASN A 442 -29.82 -0.58 3.02
CA ASN A 442 -30.63 -0.60 1.82
C ASN A 442 -31.38 0.74 1.59
N ASP A 443 -31.34 1.69 2.54
CA ASP A 443 -31.84 3.06 2.35
C ASP A 443 -30.85 3.89 1.57
N LEU A 444 -31.17 4.13 0.29
CA LEU A 444 -30.35 4.91 -0.61
C LEU A 444 -30.08 6.34 -0.11
N SER A 445 -31.09 6.98 0.49
CA SER A 445 -30.96 8.34 1.01
C SER A 445 -30.01 8.41 2.21
N ARG A 446 -30.10 7.45 3.12
CA ARG A 446 -29.16 7.28 4.26
C ARG A 446 -27.75 7.04 3.75
N ALA A 447 -27.56 6.11 2.83
CA ALA A 447 -26.26 5.79 2.26
C ALA A 447 -25.55 7.04 1.71
N HIS A 448 -26.25 7.86 0.93
CA HIS A 448 -25.66 9.09 0.36
C HIS A 448 -25.47 10.22 1.36
N ARG A 449 -26.34 10.36 2.39
CA ARG A 449 -26.12 11.34 3.47
C ARG A 449 -24.85 11.00 4.25
N LEU A 450 -24.72 9.75 4.69
CA LEU A 450 -23.55 9.31 5.45
C LEU A 450 -22.27 9.37 4.61
N ALA A 451 -22.31 8.97 3.33
CA ALA A 451 -21.15 9.04 2.45
C ALA A 451 -20.66 10.47 2.23
N ARG A 452 -21.57 11.47 2.24
CA ARG A 452 -21.20 12.89 2.15
C ARG A 452 -20.59 13.41 3.45
N ASP A 453 -21.08 12.97 4.61
CA ASP A 453 -20.82 13.58 5.91
C ASP A 453 -19.72 12.84 6.71
N VAL A 454 -19.35 11.59 6.32
CA VAL A 454 -18.24 10.88 6.92
C VAL A 454 -16.89 11.48 6.48
N GLN A 455 -16.02 11.74 7.44
CA GLN A 455 -14.72 12.40 7.23
C GLN A 455 -13.65 11.39 6.81
N SER A 456 -13.73 10.95 5.56
CA SER A 456 -12.86 9.91 5.00
C SER A 456 -12.56 10.22 3.53
N GLY A 457 -11.36 9.92 3.09
CA GLY A 457 -10.96 10.08 1.70
C GLY A 457 -11.67 9.11 0.76
N MET A 458 -12.04 7.94 1.27
CA MET A 458 -12.77 6.91 0.52
C MET A 458 -13.97 6.41 1.32
N VAL A 459 -15.06 6.09 0.62
CA VAL A 459 -16.29 5.51 1.20
C VAL A 459 -16.81 4.43 0.27
N SER A 460 -17.11 3.26 0.82
CA SER A 460 -17.79 2.17 0.12
C SER A 460 -19.21 2.00 0.65
N ILE A 461 -20.18 1.74 -0.21
CA ILE A 461 -21.57 1.47 0.16
C ILE A 461 -21.91 0.04 -0.22
N ASN A 462 -22.34 -0.75 0.76
CA ASN A 462 -22.71 -2.17 0.60
C ASN A 462 -21.60 -3.05 0.01
N GLU A 463 -20.36 -2.62 0.18
CA GLU A 463 -19.14 -3.32 -0.24
C GLU A 463 -17.96 -2.86 0.64
N PHE A 464 -16.99 -3.74 0.93
CA PHE A 464 -15.79 -3.37 1.68
C PHE A 464 -14.76 -4.51 1.70
N PRO A 465 -13.44 -4.24 1.64
CA PRO A 465 -12.85 -3.02 1.05
C PRO A 465 -12.78 -3.15 -0.48
N ILE A 466 -12.81 -2.02 -1.19
CA ILE A 466 -12.63 -2.02 -2.65
C ILE A 466 -11.88 -0.78 -3.12
N THR A 467 -10.93 -0.97 -4.05
CA THR A 467 -10.24 0.11 -4.77
C THR A 467 -9.94 -0.33 -6.20
N PHE A 468 -9.76 0.63 -7.08
CA PHE A 468 -9.41 0.42 -8.48
C PHE A 468 -8.31 1.42 -8.88
N PRO A 469 -7.40 1.09 -9.84
CA PRO A 469 -6.41 2.06 -10.33
C PRO A 469 -7.03 3.36 -10.86
N GLN A 470 -8.28 3.31 -11.31
CA GLN A 470 -9.05 4.46 -11.84
C GLN A 470 -9.59 5.39 -10.76
N THR A 471 -9.71 4.93 -9.52
CA THR A 471 -10.30 5.71 -8.41
C THR A 471 -9.22 6.34 -7.55
N ALA A 472 -9.49 7.54 -7.05
CA ALA A 472 -8.56 8.22 -6.16
C ALA A 472 -8.37 7.42 -4.86
N PHE A 473 -7.12 7.23 -4.45
CA PHE A 473 -6.75 6.73 -3.15
C PHE A 473 -6.18 7.91 -2.36
N THR A 474 -6.84 8.31 -1.28
CA THR A 474 -6.47 9.52 -0.54
C THR A 474 -6.91 9.43 0.92
N GLY A 475 -6.09 9.96 1.82
CA GLY A 475 -6.38 10.07 3.24
C GLY A 475 -6.82 11.47 3.65
N TRP A 476 -7.78 11.55 4.59
CA TRP A 476 -8.13 12.76 5.30
C TRP A 476 -7.52 12.74 6.71
N LYS A 477 -7.55 13.87 7.42
CA LYS A 477 -6.99 13.99 8.77
C LYS A 477 -5.53 13.49 8.81
N GLN A 478 -5.18 12.59 9.74
CA GLN A 478 -3.83 12.03 9.85
C GLN A 478 -3.58 10.81 8.92
N SER A 479 -4.57 10.43 8.10
CA SER A 479 -4.38 9.32 7.15
C SER A 479 -3.60 9.69 5.90
N GLY A 480 -3.34 10.98 5.65
CA GLY A 480 -2.43 11.34 4.59
C GLY A 480 -2.67 12.69 3.94
N ILE A 481 -1.83 12.98 2.93
CA ILE A 481 -1.85 14.19 2.10
C ILE A 481 -1.56 13.79 0.66
N GLY A 482 -2.33 14.32 -0.28
CA GLY A 482 -2.18 14.01 -1.69
C GLY A 482 -3.13 12.92 -2.16
N ILE A 483 -2.95 12.50 -3.41
CA ILE A 483 -3.77 11.49 -4.07
C ILE A 483 -2.85 10.52 -4.76
N GLU A 484 -3.01 9.25 -4.48
CA GLU A 484 -2.47 8.16 -5.27
C GLU A 484 -3.57 7.52 -6.11
N GLN A 485 -3.20 6.85 -7.17
CA GLN A 485 -4.13 6.30 -8.17
C GLN A 485 -4.97 7.39 -8.87
N SER A 486 -5.87 6.98 -9.75
CA SER A 486 -6.61 7.83 -10.68
C SER A 486 -5.70 8.73 -11.54
N GLN A 487 -6.31 9.44 -12.47
CA GLN A 487 -5.60 10.44 -13.26
C GLN A 487 -5.05 11.60 -12.40
N ASP A 488 -5.66 11.86 -11.23
CA ASP A 488 -5.24 12.95 -10.36
C ASP A 488 -3.84 12.75 -9.76
N ALA A 489 -3.38 11.50 -9.62
CA ALA A 489 -2.01 11.20 -9.18
C ALA A 489 -0.94 11.87 -10.07
N LEU A 490 -1.20 12.02 -11.37
CA LEU A 490 -0.26 12.66 -12.31
C LEU A 490 0.00 14.13 -11.99
N ARG A 491 -0.88 14.79 -11.22
CA ARG A 491 -0.69 16.19 -10.81
C ARG A 491 0.49 16.34 -9.86
N PHE A 492 0.73 15.36 -9.00
CA PHE A 492 1.88 15.35 -8.10
C PHE A 492 3.22 15.22 -8.87
N TYR A 493 3.25 14.36 -9.87
CA TYR A 493 4.45 14.08 -10.65
C TYR A 493 4.75 15.12 -11.74
N THR A 494 3.89 16.16 -11.87
CA THR A 494 4.05 17.21 -12.89
C THR A 494 3.92 18.60 -12.29
N ARG A 495 4.73 19.54 -12.81
CA ARG A 495 4.63 20.98 -12.49
C ARG A 495 4.05 21.76 -13.66
N VAL A 496 3.19 22.73 -13.34
CA VAL A 496 2.63 23.65 -14.33
C VAL A 496 3.64 24.75 -14.66
N LYS A 497 3.90 24.94 -15.96
CA LYS A 497 4.65 26.09 -16.49
C LYS A 497 3.72 26.96 -17.31
N ASN A 498 3.58 28.23 -16.95
CA ASN A 498 2.81 29.20 -17.73
C ASN A 498 3.70 29.90 -18.77
N VAL A 499 3.26 29.96 -20.01
CA VAL A 499 3.96 30.58 -21.12
C VAL A 499 3.13 31.71 -21.73
N ASN A 500 3.68 32.92 -21.78
CA ASN A 500 3.06 34.06 -22.42
C ASN A 500 3.83 34.42 -23.72
N VAL A 501 3.10 34.49 -24.81
CA VAL A 501 3.65 34.92 -26.10
C VAL A 501 2.97 36.21 -26.51
N LYS A 502 3.73 37.27 -26.80
CA LYS A 502 3.24 38.49 -27.43
C LYS A 502 3.17 38.24 -28.94
N LEU A 503 1.97 38.36 -29.52
CA LEU A 503 1.72 38.18 -30.95
C LEU A 503 1.92 39.50 -31.73
#